data_9e4a6604be9954da1f1b2eb41828aea9
#
_entry.id   9e4a6604be9954da1f1b2eb41828aea9
#
_cell.length_a   1.000
_cell.length_b   1.000
_cell.length_c   1.000
_cell.angle_alpha   90.00
_cell.angle_beta   90.00
_cell.angle_gamma   90.00
#
_symmetry.space_group_name_H-M   'P 1'
#
loop_
_entity.id
_entity.type
_entity.pdbx_description
1 polymer ?
#
loop_
_entity_poly.entity_id
_entity_poly.type
_entity_poly.pdbx_seq_one_letter_code
_entity_poly.pdbx_strand_id
1 'polypeptide(L)' 'MQDIKLNTIAEAIEDLKNGKIIIVVDDENRENEGDFLSAAELTTPEIINFMTIHGRGLICTPLPEKRCDELGLDIMVT' A
#
# COMPACT_ATOMS: atom_id res chain seq x y z
N MET A 1 23.10 0.62 17.17
CA MET A 1 22.17 0.28 16.09
C MET A 1 20.96 -0.43 16.68
N GLN A 2 19.78 0.03 16.35
CA GLN A 2 18.57 -0.59 16.83
C GLN A 2 18.17 -1.74 15.92
N ASP A 3 17.74 -2.83 16.52
CA ASP A 3 17.18 -3.93 15.76
C ASP A 3 15.79 -3.54 15.26
N ILE A 4 15.57 -3.74 13.97
CA ILE A 4 14.27 -3.52 13.37
C ILE A 4 13.48 -4.81 13.47
N LYS A 5 12.36 -4.75 14.16
CA LYS A 5 11.48 -5.89 14.27
C LYS A 5 10.37 -5.78 13.24
N LEU A 6 10.33 -6.72 12.31
CA LEU A 6 9.28 -6.80 11.31
C LEU A 6 8.09 -7.59 11.84
N ASN A 7 6.90 -7.16 11.48
CA ASN A 7 5.68 -7.88 11.79
C ASN A 7 5.53 -9.10 10.90
N THR A 8 4.78 -10.08 11.34
CA THR A 8 4.45 -11.24 10.52
C THR A 8 3.42 -10.87 9.48
N ILE A 9 3.30 -11.70 8.44
CA ILE A 9 2.25 -11.53 7.42
C ILE A 9 0.86 -11.61 8.06
N ALA A 10 0.67 -12.50 9.02
CA ALA A 10 -0.62 -12.62 9.71
C ALA A 10 -0.98 -11.33 10.45
N GLU A 11 -0.03 -10.70 11.11
CA GLU A 11 -0.24 -9.42 11.79
C GLU A 11 -0.58 -8.31 10.80
N ALA A 12 0.12 -8.28 9.66
CA ALA A 12 -0.12 -7.29 8.62
C ALA A 12 -1.53 -7.42 8.04
N ILE A 13 -1.98 -8.65 7.77
CA ILE A 13 -3.33 -8.89 7.28
C ILE A 13 -4.36 -8.42 8.28
N GLU A 14 -4.15 -8.69 9.56
CA GLU A 14 -5.07 -8.24 10.61
C GLU A 14 -5.16 -6.73 10.66
N ASP A 15 -4.04 -6.03 10.53
CA ASP A 15 -4.02 -4.57 10.51
C ASP A 15 -4.78 -4.03 9.29
N LEU A 16 -4.60 -4.65 8.13
CA LEU A 16 -5.34 -4.26 6.92
C LEU A 16 -6.85 -4.43 7.11
N LYS A 17 -7.28 -5.53 7.73
CA LYS A 17 -8.69 -5.77 8.01
C LYS A 17 -9.29 -4.75 8.96
N ASN A 18 -8.47 -4.17 9.81
CA ASN A 18 -8.89 -3.14 10.76
C ASN A 18 -8.77 -1.72 10.19
N GLY A 19 -8.50 -1.58 8.92
CA GLY A 19 -8.44 -0.28 8.26
C GLY A 19 -7.17 0.50 8.54
N LYS A 20 -6.13 -0.17 8.98
CA LYS A 20 -4.85 0.49 9.28
C LYS A 20 -3.97 0.57 8.05
N ILE A 21 -3.07 1.53 8.05
CA ILE A 21 -2.01 1.64 7.05
C ILE A 21 -0.84 0.79 7.54
N ILE A 22 -0.29 -0.02 6.66
CA ILE A 22 0.94 -0.76 6.95
C ILE A 22 2.05 -0.26 6.04
N ILE A 23 3.28 -0.55 6.41
CA ILE A 23 4.45 -0.28 5.58
C ILE A 23 5.01 -1.63 5.14
N VAL A 24 5.09 -1.81 3.82
CA VAL A 24 5.68 -2.99 3.22
C VAL A 24 7.07 -2.61 2.75
N VAL A 25 8.07 -3.36 3.20
CA VAL A 25 9.45 -3.10 2.82
C VAL A 25 10.00 -4.28 2.02
N ASP A 26 10.85 -3.99 1.08
CA ASP A 26 11.56 -5.03 0.36
C ASP A 26 12.93 -5.27 0.99
N ASP A 27 13.66 -6.25 0.43
CA ASP A 27 15.01 -6.56 0.87
C ASP A 27 15.95 -5.38 0.57
N GLU A 28 16.79 -5.02 1.52
CA GLU A 28 17.77 -3.96 1.33
C GLU A 28 18.76 -4.25 0.21
N ASN A 29 18.91 -5.53 -0.16
CA ASN A 29 19.73 -5.93 -1.32
C ASN A 29 19.00 -5.74 -2.64
N ARG A 30 17.72 -5.40 -2.62
CA ARG A 30 16.92 -5.14 -3.81
C ARG A 30 16.79 -3.63 -4.00
N GLU A 31 15.68 -3.04 -3.63
CA GLU A 31 15.48 -1.60 -3.78
C GLU A 31 15.63 -0.84 -2.47
N ASN A 32 15.51 -1.55 -1.35
CA ASN A 32 15.54 -0.98 0.00
C ASN A 32 14.53 0.15 0.15
N GLU A 33 13.33 -0.08 -0.34
CA GLU A 33 12.24 0.89 -0.31
C GLU A 33 11.10 0.39 0.55
N GLY A 34 10.28 1.30 1.02
CA GLY A 34 9.05 1.00 1.74
C GLY A 34 7.87 1.64 1.05
N ASP A 35 6.74 0.96 1.07
CA ASP A 35 5.49 1.46 0.52
C ASP A 35 4.40 1.43 1.59
N PHE A 36 3.56 2.46 1.60
CA PHE A 36 2.34 2.42 2.40
C PHE A 36 1.30 1.57 1.68
N LEU A 37 0.56 0.80 2.44
CA LEU A 37 -0.51 -0.04 1.91
C LEU A 37 -1.72 0.02 2.83
N SER A 38 -2.90 0.12 2.26
CA SER A 38 -4.16 0.01 3.01
C SER A 38 -5.17 -0.76 2.19
N ALA A 39 -6.18 -1.31 2.87
CA ALA A 39 -7.26 -2.01 2.18
C ALA A 39 -8.15 -0.99 1.47
N ALA A 40 -8.36 -1.18 0.16
CA ALA A 40 -9.14 -0.24 -0.63
C ALA A 40 -10.57 -0.07 -0.10
N GLU A 41 -11.19 -1.15 0.36
CA GLU A 41 -12.54 -1.11 0.90
C GLU A 41 -12.68 -0.24 2.14
N LEU A 42 -11.59 -0.07 2.89
CA LEU A 42 -11.58 0.64 4.16
C LEU A 42 -10.85 1.97 4.05
N THR A 43 -10.47 2.37 2.84
CA THR A 43 -9.76 3.62 2.60
C THR A 43 -10.68 4.81 2.82
N THR A 44 -10.14 5.85 3.43
CA THR A 44 -10.83 7.10 3.70
C THR A 44 -10.02 8.26 3.13
N PRO A 45 -10.63 9.45 2.98
CA PRO A 45 -9.88 10.64 2.56
C PRO A 45 -8.68 10.92 3.47
N GLU A 46 -8.81 10.65 4.77
CA GLU A 46 -7.73 10.86 5.74
C GLU A 46 -6.55 9.94 5.47
N ILE A 47 -6.81 8.68 5.10
CA ILE A 47 -5.77 7.71 4.75
C ILE A 47 -5.04 8.16 3.49
N ILE A 48 -5.77 8.57 2.46
CA ILE A 48 -5.15 9.05 1.22
C ILE A 48 -4.31 10.30 1.49
N ASN A 49 -4.82 11.21 2.28
CA ASN A 49 -4.08 12.42 2.65
C ASN A 49 -2.80 12.08 3.41
N PHE A 50 -2.88 11.13 4.35
CA PHE A 50 -1.70 10.66 5.08
C PHE A 50 -0.64 10.11 4.13
N MET A 51 -1.05 9.27 3.19
CA MET A 51 -0.14 8.69 2.21
C MET A 51 0.53 9.76 1.35
N THR A 52 -0.25 10.77 0.93
CA THR A 52 0.26 11.85 0.10
C THR A 52 1.29 12.69 0.84
N ILE A 53 1.01 13.04 2.09
CA ILE A 53 1.89 13.90 2.88
C ILE A 53 3.16 13.18 3.29
N HIS A 54 3.05 11.94 3.73
CA HIS A 54 4.17 11.21 4.32
C HIS A 54 4.90 10.29 3.34
N GLY A 55 4.19 9.76 2.36
CA GLY A 55 4.79 8.88 1.37
C GLY A 55 5.47 9.63 0.23
N ARG A 56 4.85 10.71 -0.22
CA ARG A 56 5.37 11.58 -1.29
C ARG A 56 5.66 10.87 -2.60
N GLY A 57 4.99 9.78 -2.83
CA GLY A 57 5.14 9.02 -4.04
C GLY A 57 3.85 8.96 -4.82
N LEU A 58 3.81 8.02 -5.74
CA LEU A 58 2.65 7.77 -6.56
C LEU A 58 1.67 6.88 -5.81
N ILE A 59 0.39 7.24 -5.83
CA ILE A 59 -0.65 6.40 -5.27
C ILE A 59 -1.19 5.50 -6.38
N CYS A 60 -1.11 4.19 -6.17
CA CYS A 60 -1.54 3.19 -7.13
C CYS A 60 -2.66 2.35 -6.55
N THR A 61 -3.57 1.92 -7.41
CA THR A 61 -4.64 1.00 -7.03
C THR A 61 -4.58 -0.21 -7.96
N PRO A 62 -3.95 -1.31 -7.52
CA PRO A 62 -3.91 -2.53 -8.33
C PRO A 62 -5.32 -3.12 -8.44
N LEU A 63 -5.75 -3.38 -9.66
CA LEU A 63 -7.07 -3.94 -9.95
C LEU A 63 -6.93 -5.05 -10.99
N PRO A 64 -7.78 -6.09 -10.90
CA PRO A 64 -7.83 -7.08 -11.98
C PRO A 64 -8.24 -6.41 -13.30
N GLU A 65 -7.73 -6.93 -14.41
CA GLU A 65 -8.04 -6.41 -15.74
C GLU A 65 -9.53 -6.28 -15.98
N LYS A 66 -10.29 -7.31 -15.60
CA LYS A 66 -11.75 -7.30 -15.75
C LYS A 66 -12.39 -6.11 -15.04
N ARG A 67 -11.92 -5.80 -13.83
CA ARG A 67 -12.46 -4.68 -13.06
C ARG A 67 -12.09 -3.34 -13.70
N CYS A 68 -10.90 -3.24 -14.27
CA CYS A 68 -10.50 -2.05 -15.00
C CYS A 68 -11.38 -1.84 -16.23
N ASP A 69 -11.72 -2.90 -16.95
CA ASP A 69 -12.61 -2.83 -18.10
C ASP A 69 -14.00 -2.36 -17.71
N GLU A 70 -14.53 -2.89 -16.61
CA GLU A 70 -15.84 -2.49 -16.08
C GLU A 70 -15.91 -1.01 -15.72
N LEU A 71 -14.81 -0.48 -15.21
CA LEU A 71 -14.73 0.92 -14.78
C LEU A 71 -14.24 1.87 -15.86
N GLY A 72 -13.86 1.35 -17.03
CA GLY A 72 -13.32 2.15 -18.12
C GLY A 72 -11.94 2.71 -17.83
N LEU A 73 -11.13 2.01 -17.05
CA LEU A 73 -9.80 2.44 -16.68
C LEU A 73 -8.75 1.77 -17.55
N ASP A 74 -7.85 2.56 -18.10
CA ASP A 74 -6.71 2.06 -18.85
C ASP A 74 -5.55 1.71 -17.93
N ILE A 75 -4.59 0.96 -18.49
CA ILE A 75 -3.35 0.63 -17.79
C ILE A 75 -2.60 1.94 -17.50
N MET A 76 -2.04 2.03 -16.30
CA MET A 76 -1.16 3.14 -15.96
C MET A 76 0.09 3.06 -16.82
N VAL A 77 0.35 4.09 -17.60
CA VAL A 77 1.49 4.14 -18.52
C VAL A 77 2.61 4.93 -17.87
N THR A 78 3.80 4.39 -17.94
CA THR A 78 4.99 5.07 -17.46
C THR A 78 5.72 5.77 -18.59
#